data_699b4474a9577666419a1065127cf6c3
#
_entry.id   699b4474a9577666419a1065127cf6c3
#
_cell.length_a   1.000
_cell.length_b   1.000
_cell.length_c   1.000
_cell.angle_alpha   90.00
_cell.angle_beta   90.00
_cell.angle_gamma   90.00
#
_symmetry.space_group_name_H-M   'P 1'
#
loop_
_entity.id
_entity.type
_entity.pdbx_description
1 polymer ?
#
loop_
_entity_poly.entity_id
_entity_poly.type
_entity_poly.pdbx_seq_one_letter_code
_entity_poly.pdbx_strand_id
1 'polypeptide(L)'
;MGICLDELRLLVIRPTLKHLRAWSAGMENLLLGTAAQESQLGFHLKLGRRHGLGLYQIQPHTHREIWDRFLINHPALASKVRGLASQRDFLDHPHSELTTNLRYATAIAWLVYRAAGIDRVDEANIRTMAKLWHRHFHHGPAASARDFVHSYTGLVLGDLTDSMRQYNAEPAPAPHPAPTPRASRSAPAAQLSVQTAR
;
A
#
# COMPACT_ATOMS: atom_id res chain seq x y z
N MET A 1 3.43 -10.96 -14.20
CA MET A 1 2.69 -9.71 -13.90
C MET A 1 2.48 -9.64 -12.39
N GLY A 2 2.86 -8.55 -11.74
CA GLY A 2 2.65 -8.34 -10.30
C GLY A 2 1.25 -7.77 -9.99
N ILE A 3 1.13 -7.07 -8.86
CA ILE A 3 -0.09 -6.34 -8.50
C ILE A 3 -0.23 -5.13 -9.44
N CYS A 4 -1.46 -4.83 -9.86
CA CYS A 4 -1.76 -3.62 -10.65
C CYS A 4 -1.23 -2.37 -9.92
N LEU A 5 -0.50 -1.53 -10.65
CA LEU A 5 0.19 -0.38 -10.09
C LEU A 5 -0.77 0.60 -9.41
N ASP A 6 -1.88 0.92 -10.07
CA ASP A 6 -2.86 1.87 -9.56
C ASP A 6 -3.58 1.33 -8.32
N GLU A 7 -3.89 0.03 -8.28
CA GLU A 7 -4.47 -0.61 -7.11
C GLU A 7 -3.48 -0.62 -5.94
N LEU A 8 -2.21 -0.97 -6.19
CA LEU A 8 -1.17 -0.93 -5.16
C LEU A 8 -0.99 0.49 -4.61
N ARG A 9 -0.98 1.48 -5.49
CA ARG A 9 -0.89 2.91 -5.13
C ARG A 9 -2.08 3.36 -4.30
N LEU A 10 -3.30 3.16 -4.83
CA LEU A 10 -4.52 3.77 -4.31
C LEU A 10 -5.11 3.02 -3.12
N LEU A 11 -5.00 1.68 -3.10
CA LEU A 11 -5.63 0.83 -2.09
C LEU A 11 -4.67 0.42 -0.96
N VAL A 12 -3.36 0.45 -1.21
CA VAL A 12 -2.37 -0.01 -0.23
C VAL A 12 -1.43 1.12 0.22
N ILE A 13 -0.59 1.66 -0.67
CA ILE A 13 0.50 2.57 -0.27
C ILE A 13 -0.05 3.89 0.26
N ARG A 14 -0.88 4.56 -0.52
CA ARG A 14 -1.45 5.87 -0.15
C ARG A 14 -2.27 5.82 1.15
N PRO A 15 -3.22 4.90 1.34
CA PRO A 15 -3.97 4.80 2.60
C PRO A 15 -3.08 4.47 3.79
N THR A 16 -2.05 3.64 3.61
CA THR A 16 -1.10 3.32 4.67
C THR A 16 -0.30 4.54 5.09
N LEU A 17 0.27 5.29 4.14
CA LEU A 17 1.00 6.52 4.43
C LEU A 17 0.11 7.60 5.08
N LYS A 18 -1.15 7.74 4.63
CA LYS A 18 -2.12 8.65 5.27
C LYS A 18 -2.42 8.22 6.71
N HIS A 19 -2.63 6.94 6.98
CA HIS A 19 -2.82 6.40 8.33
C HIS A 19 -1.63 6.74 9.26
N LEU A 20 -0.41 6.65 8.74
CA LEU A 20 0.82 6.99 9.46
C LEU A 20 1.08 8.50 9.54
N ARG A 21 0.29 9.35 8.86
CA ARG A 21 0.49 10.80 8.69
C ARG A 21 1.82 11.13 8.00
N ALA A 22 2.23 10.30 7.06
CA ALA A 22 3.51 10.35 6.35
C ALA A 22 3.36 10.46 4.83
N TRP A 23 2.15 10.69 4.33
CA TRP A 23 1.92 10.75 2.90
C TRP A 23 2.54 11.98 2.26
N SER A 24 3.30 11.74 1.22
CA SER A 24 3.69 12.70 0.18
C SER A 24 3.79 11.94 -1.14
N ALA A 25 3.64 12.64 -2.27
CA ALA A 25 3.77 12.02 -3.58
C ALA A 25 5.16 11.41 -3.79
N GLY A 26 6.21 12.08 -3.32
CA GLY A 26 7.57 11.56 -3.40
C GLY A 26 7.79 10.28 -2.58
N MET A 27 7.24 10.18 -1.37
CA MET A 27 7.33 8.97 -0.55
C MET A 27 6.52 7.82 -1.17
N GLU A 28 5.34 8.12 -1.71
CA GLU A 28 4.52 7.15 -2.44
C GLU A 28 5.27 6.59 -3.66
N ASN A 29 5.90 7.46 -4.45
CA ASN A 29 6.69 7.06 -5.61
C ASN A 29 7.96 6.27 -5.21
N LEU A 30 8.63 6.65 -4.12
CA LEU A 30 9.77 5.89 -3.60
C LEU A 30 9.36 4.47 -3.21
N LEU A 31 8.24 4.30 -2.52
CA LEU A 31 7.74 2.97 -2.12
C LEU A 31 7.27 2.14 -3.32
N LEU A 32 6.64 2.76 -4.33
CA LEU A 32 6.32 2.06 -5.58
C LEU A 32 7.57 1.57 -6.30
N GLY A 33 8.58 2.43 -6.43
CA GLY A 33 9.87 2.06 -7.02
C GLY A 33 10.58 0.96 -6.23
N THR A 34 10.50 1.00 -4.90
CA THR A 34 11.04 -0.05 -4.05
C THR A 34 10.33 -1.39 -4.30
N ALA A 35 9.00 -1.40 -4.35
CA ALA A 35 8.22 -2.60 -4.65
C ALA A 35 8.49 -3.14 -6.06
N ALA A 36 8.65 -2.25 -7.05
CA ALA A 36 9.02 -2.62 -8.41
C ALA A 36 10.39 -3.30 -8.47
N GLN A 37 11.37 -2.73 -7.78
CA GLN A 37 12.75 -3.24 -7.77
C GLN A 37 12.88 -4.54 -6.95
N GLU A 38 12.25 -4.63 -5.80
CA GLU A 38 12.45 -5.73 -4.86
C GLU A 38 11.68 -7.00 -5.27
N SER A 39 10.46 -6.85 -5.78
CA SER A 39 9.58 -7.98 -6.04
C SER A 39 8.83 -7.95 -7.37
N GLN A 40 9.16 -7.01 -8.27
CA GLN A 40 8.37 -6.76 -9.49
C GLN A 40 6.89 -6.54 -9.16
N LEU A 41 6.62 -5.59 -8.24
CA LEU A 41 5.28 -5.28 -7.72
C LEU A 41 4.56 -6.50 -7.12
N GLY A 42 5.28 -7.33 -6.37
CA GLY A 42 4.71 -8.50 -5.70
C GLY A 42 4.58 -9.75 -6.57
N PHE A 43 5.18 -9.76 -7.76
CA PHE A 43 5.24 -11.00 -8.57
C PHE A 43 6.02 -12.10 -7.83
N HIS A 44 7.05 -11.72 -7.05
CA HIS A 44 7.81 -12.62 -6.20
C HIS A 44 7.68 -12.20 -4.74
N LEU A 45 7.01 -12.98 -3.90
CA LEU A 45 6.91 -12.73 -2.46
C LEU A 45 8.06 -13.34 -1.66
N LYS A 46 8.76 -14.34 -2.22
CA LYS A 46 9.95 -14.96 -1.65
C LYS A 46 10.87 -15.42 -2.77
N LEU A 47 12.00 -14.74 -2.95
CA LEU A 47 12.96 -15.05 -4.00
C LEU A 47 14.01 -16.05 -3.53
N GLY A 48 13.75 -17.35 -3.76
CA GLY A 48 14.71 -18.42 -3.57
C GLY A 48 15.34 -18.48 -2.17
N ARG A 49 16.69 -18.54 -2.12
CA ARG A 49 17.47 -18.53 -0.86
C ARG A 49 17.71 -17.14 -0.29
N ARG A 50 17.30 -16.08 -0.93
CA ARG A 50 17.35 -14.72 -0.38
C ARG A 50 16.33 -14.63 0.75
N HIS A 51 16.76 -14.10 1.90
CA HIS A 51 15.95 -14.07 3.11
C HIS A 51 14.94 -12.91 3.18
N GLY A 52 14.73 -12.20 2.07
CA GLY A 52 13.75 -11.12 1.97
C GLY A 52 12.31 -11.66 1.90
N LEU A 53 11.36 -10.93 2.50
CA LEU A 53 9.96 -11.30 2.61
C LEU A 53 9.04 -10.25 2.01
N GLY A 54 8.03 -10.73 1.29
CA GLY A 54 6.89 -9.98 0.81
C GLY A 54 7.21 -8.97 -0.29
N LEU A 55 6.29 -8.03 -0.47
CA LEU A 55 6.30 -7.00 -1.52
C LEU A 55 7.62 -6.21 -1.58
N TYR A 56 8.24 -5.97 -0.44
CA TYR A 56 9.45 -5.15 -0.32
C TYR A 56 10.71 -5.96 -0.01
N GLN A 57 10.64 -7.29 -0.01
CA GLN A 57 11.76 -8.20 0.29
C GLN A 57 12.53 -7.81 1.57
N ILE A 58 11.79 -7.41 2.62
CA ILE A 58 12.36 -6.99 3.89
C ILE A 58 12.93 -8.20 4.63
N GLN A 59 14.16 -8.09 5.11
CA GLN A 59 14.79 -9.17 5.85
C GLN A 59 14.29 -9.22 7.30
N PRO A 60 14.18 -10.43 7.91
CA PRO A 60 13.72 -10.57 9.29
C PRO A 60 14.54 -9.77 10.31
N HIS A 61 15.85 -9.61 10.10
CA HIS A 61 16.69 -8.80 10.98
C HIS A 61 16.35 -7.30 10.87
N THR A 62 16.15 -6.77 9.66
CA THR A 62 15.73 -5.39 9.43
C THR A 62 14.38 -5.11 10.10
N HIS A 63 13.43 -6.05 9.96
CA HIS A 63 12.14 -5.93 10.63
C HIS A 63 12.28 -5.85 12.16
N ARG A 64 13.12 -6.70 12.78
CA ARG A 64 13.39 -6.63 14.23
C ARG A 64 14.06 -5.32 14.62
N GLU A 65 15.07 -4.86 13.86
CA GLU A 65 15.75 -3.59 14.15
C GLU A 65 14.81 -2.39 14.13
N ILE A 66 13.84 -2.36 13.21
CA ILE A 66 12.81 -1.32 13.19
C ILE A 66 11.99 -1.31 14.48
N TRP A 67 11.61 -2.48 15.01
CA TRP A 67 10.88 -2.56 16.27
C TRP A 67 11.75 -2.25 17.48
N ASP A 68 12.91 -2.88 17.57
CA ASP A 68 13.74 -2.87 18.79
C ASP A 68 14.57 -1.58 18.94
N ARG A 69 14.90 -0.89 17.84
CA ARG A 69 15.78 0.29 17.88
C ARG A 69 15.07 1.58 17.52
N PHE A 70 14.07 1.54 16.62
CA PHE A 70 13.39 2.74 16.19
C PHE A 70 12.01 2.90 16.86
N LEU A 71 11.12 1.95 16.70
CA LEU A 71 9.74 2.05 17.22
C LEU A 71 9.66 2.07 18.74
N ILE A 72 10.59 1.44 19.44
CA ILE A 72 10.68 1.48 20.90
C ILE A 72 10.75 2.93 21.45
N ASN A 73 11.37 3.82 20.70
CA ASN A 73 11.48 5.25 21.03
C ASN A 73 10.33 6.10 20.49
N HIS A 74 9.36 5.49 19.81
CA HIS A 74 8.24 6.17 19.14
C HIS A 74 6.90 5.47 19.46
N PRO A 75 6.44 5.43 20.72
CA PRO A 75 5.30 4.58 21.15
C PRO A 75 4.00 4.88 20.40
N ALA A 76 3.71 6.16 20.12
CA ALA A 76 2.52 6.52 19.34
C ALA A 76 2.57 6.01 17.91
N LEU A 77 3.74 5.98 17.28
CA LEU A 77 3.95 5.42 15.95
C LEU A 77 3.91 3.89 15.98
N ALA A 78 4.55 3.27 16.98
CA ALA A 78 4.50 1.83 17.21
C ALA A 78 3.06 1.33 17.32
N SER A 79 2.21 2.03 18.07
CA SER A 79 0.78 1.71 18.20
C SER A 79 0.05 1.74 16.84
N LYS A 80 0.31 2.76 16.00
CA LYS A 80 -0.28 2.83 14.65
C LYS A 80 0.17 1.69 13.75
N VAL A 81 1.47 1.37 13.77
CA VAL A 81 2.03 0.27 12.96
C VAL A 81 1.49 -1.07 13.45
N ARG A 82 1.43 -1.27 14.77
CA ARG A 82 0.86 -2.47 15.38
C ARG A 82 -0.62 -2.65 15.01
N GLY A 83 -1.38 -1.55 14.90
CA GLY A 83 -2.77 -1.55 14.49
C GLY A 83 -3.01 -1.98 13.03
N LEU A 84 -1.97 -2.01 12.19
CA LEU A 84 -2.03 -2.55 10.81
C LEU A 84 -1.81 -4.05 10.76
N ALA A 85 -1.12 -4.63 11.74
CA ALA A 85 -0.84 -6.06 11.79
C ALA A 85 -2.06 -6.86 12.24
N SER A 86 -2.15 -8.14 11.84
CA SER A 86 -3.11 -9.06 12.41
C SER A 86 -2.81 -9.25 13.90
N GLN A 87 -3.85 -9.42 14.71
CA GLN A 87 -3.65 -9.53 16.16
C GLN A 87 -3.02 -10.87 16.56
N ARG A 88 -3.40 -11.93 15.88
CA ARG A 88 -2.98 -13.29 16.21
C ARG A 88 -1.64 -13.65 15.56
N ASP A 89 -1.55 -13.55 14.25
CA ASP A 89 -0.37 -13.99 13.50
C ASP A 89 0.88 -13.18 13.85
N PHE A 90 0.70 -11.91 14.20
CA PHE A 90 1.82 -11.08 14.61
C PHE A 90 2.50 -11.55 15.90
N LEU A 91 1.76 -12.14 16.83
CA LEU A 91 2.31 -12.64 18.10
C LEU A 91 3.09 -13.95 17.89
N ASP A 92 2.57 -14.83 17.05
CA ASP A 92 3.16 -16.14 16.82
C ASP A 92 4.25 -16.11 15.74
N HIS A 93 4.01 -15.36 14.66
CA HIS A 93 4.86 -15.30 13.48
C HIS A 93 4.99 -13.87 12.93
N PRO A 94 5.64 -12.93 13.67
CA PRO A 94 5.64 -11.51 13.30
C PRO A 94 6.19 -11.21 11.90
N HIS A 95 7.08 -12.05 11.40
CA HIS A 95 7.66 -11.88 10.06
C HIS A 95 6.70 -12.31 8.93
N SER A 96 5.69 -13.14 9.20
CA SER A 96 4.72 -13.57 8.19
C SER A 96 3.91 -12.38 7.66
N GLU A 97 3.63 -11.38 8.51
CA GLU A 97 2.95 -10.14 8.15
C GLU A 97 3.62 -9.39 6.98
N LEU A 98 4.94 -9.51 6.84
CA LEU A 98 5.66 -8.90 5.70
C LEU A 98 5.26 -9.52 4.36
N THR A 99 4.81 -10.77 4.37
CA THR A 99 4.42 -11.52 3.16
C THR A 99 2.92 -11.46 2.91
N THR A 100 2.11 -11.50 3.95
CA THR A 100 0.66 -11.69 3.86
C THR A 100 -0.14 -10.40 4.00
N ASN A 101 0.46 -9.36 4.59
CA ASN A 101 -0.20 -8.08 4.88
C ASN A 101 0.49 -6.91 4.17
N LEU A 102 -0.03 -6.53 3.02
CA LEU A 102 0.56 -5.48 2.18
C LEU A 102 0.64 -4.11 2.88
N ARG A 103 -0.35 -3.75 3.70
CA ARG A 103 -0.34 -2.47 4.43
C ARG A 103 0.71 -2.46 5.53
N TYR A 104 0.84 -3.56 6.27
CA TYR A 104 1.89 -3.72 7.27
C TYR A 104 3.29 -3.70 6.63
N ALA A 105 3.50 -4.48 5.56
CA ALA A 105 4.76 -4.49 4.81
C ALA A 105 5.13 -3.09 4.30
N THR A 106 4.14 -2.32 3.79
CA THR A 106 4.33 -0.94 3.35
C THR A 106 4.73 -0.02 4.52
N ALA A 107 4.12 -0.18 5.69
CA ALA A 107 4.48 0.58 6.88
C ALA A 107 5.93 0.31 7.31
N ILE A 108 6.35 -0.95 7.32
CA ILE A 108 7.74 -1.32 7.66
C ILE A 108 8.72 -0.81 6.60
N ALA A 109 8.39 -0.91 5.31
CA ALA A 109 9.22 -0.36 4.23
C ALA A 109 9.41 1.17 4.37
N TRP A 110 8.35 1.90 4.68
CA TRP A 110 8.44 3.33 4.98
C TRP A 110 9.33 3.59 6.21
N LEU A 111 9.20 2.78 7.26
CA LEU A 111 10.01 2.93 8.49
C LEU A 111 11.50 2.73 8.25
N VAL A 112 11.89 1.90 7.29
CA VAL A 112 13.31 1.77 6.89
C VAL A 112 13.87 3.13 6.44
N TYR A 113 13.14 3.86 5.60
CA TYR A 113 13.54 5.19 5.17
C TYR A 113 13.43 6.22 6.31
N ARG A 114 12.36 6.17 7.08
CA ARG A 114 12.13 7.08 8.20
C ARG A 114 13.21 6.95 9.28
N ALA A 115 13.62 5.74 9.63
CA ALA A 115 14.70 5.50 10.60
C ALA A 115 16.06 6.01 10.11
N ALA A 116 16.25 6.10 8.79
CA ALA A 116 17.43 6.72 8.16
C ALA A 116 17.33 8.26 8.06
N GLY A 117 16.28 8.88 8.65
CA GLY A 117 16.08 10.33 8.64
C GLY A 117 15.47 10.89 7.36
N ILE A 118 14.88 10.03 6.51
CA ILE A 118 14.28 10.44 5.24
C ILE A 118 12.79 10.73 5.45
N ASP A 119 12.45 12.01 5.56
CA ASP A 119 11.08 12.48 5.79
C ASP A 119 10.38 12.95 4.52
N ARG A 120 11.16 13.48 3.58
CA ARG A 120 10.65 14.04 2.33
C ARG A 120 11.51 13.57 1.15
N VAL A 121 10.85 13.33 0.05
CA VAL A 121 11.48 12.91 -1.21
C VAL A 121 10.89 13.75 -2.32
N ASP A 122 11.72 14.22 -3.24
CA ASP A 122 11.27 14.89 -4.46
C ASP A 122 10.61 13.86 -5.37
N GLU A 123 9.34 14.09 -5.69
CA GLU A 123 8.50 13.17 -6.47
C GLU A 123 8.95 12.99 -7.92
N ALA A 124 9.63 14.00 -8.48
CA ALA A 124 10.07 14.00 -9.87
C ALA A 124 11.46 13.42 -10.06
N ASN A 125 12.22 13.21 -8.97
CA ASN A 125 13.64 12.83 -9.08
C ASN A 125 13.89 11.34 -8.86
N ILE A 126 13.68 10.55 -9.91
CA ILE A 126 13.92 9.10 -9.90
C ILE A 126 15.35 8.75 -9.49
N ARG A 127 16.35 9.54 -9.93
CA ARG A 127 17.75 9.28 -9.57
C ARG A 127 18.02 9.46 -8.09
N THR A 128 17.37 10.44 -7.45
CA THR A 128 17.44 10.62 -6.00
C THR A 128 16.77 9.44 -5.28
N MET A 129 15.58 9.02 -5.71
CA MET A 129 14.92 7.83 -5.15
C MET A 129 15.79 6.57 -5.28
N ALA A 130 16.43 6.37 -6.43
CA ALA A 130 17.35 5.26 -6.67
C ALA A 130 18.55 5.25 -5.71
N LYS A 131 19.13 6.42 -5.44
CA LYS A 131 20.23 6.56 -4.47
C LYS A 131 19.78 6.27 -3.05
N LEU A 132 18.57 6.75 -2.65
CA LEU A 132 17.99 6.48 -1.33
C LEU A 132 17.73 4.98 -1.15
N TRP A 133 17.08 4.34 -2.14
CA TRP A 133 16.88 2.90 -2.12
C TRP A 133 18.20 2.13 -2.01
N HIS A 134 19.18 2.40 -2.85
CA HIS A 134 20.47 1.71 -2.85
C HIS A 134 21.23 1.88 -1.53
N ARG A 135 21.15 3.05 -0.91
CA ARG A 135 21.89 3.35 0.32
C ARG A 135 21.24 2.77 1.57
N HIS A 136 19.90 2.76 1.64
CA HIS A 136 19.17 2.53 2.87
C HIS A 136 18.30 1.27 2.87
N PHE A 137 17.95 0.78 1.70
CA PHE A 137 17.02 -0.35 1.59
C PHE A 137 17.70 -1.62 1.05
N HIS A 138 18.57 -1.45 0.07
CA HIS A 138 19.23 -2.58 -0.59
C HIS A 138 20.32 -3.22 0.31
N HIS A 139 20.28 -4.57 0.40
CA HIS A 139 21.23 -5.36 1.20
C HIS A 139 21.94 -6.42 0.34
N GLY A 140 22.78 -6.00 -0.61
CA GLY A 140 23.53 -6.95 -1.38
C GLY A 140 24.45 -6.33 -2.44
N PRO A 141 25.51 -7.04 -2.87
CA PRO A 141 26.47 -6.49 -3.83
C PRO A 141 25.98 -6.47 -5.27
N ALA A 142 24.83 -7.10 -5.56
CA ALA A 142 24.42 -7.42 -6.94
C ALA A 142 23.53 -6.38 -7.62
N ALA A 143 22.90 -5.44 -6.88
CA ALA A 143 22.01 -4.46 -7.47
C ALA A 143 22.51 -3.03 -7.29
N SER A 144 22.33 -2.21 -8.29
CA SER A 144 22.79 -0.83 -8.37
C SER A 144 21.61 0.15 -8.39
N ALA A 145 21.89 1.45 -8.14
CA ALA A 145 20.88 2.49 -8.32
C ALA A 145 20.30 2.53 -9.76
N ARG A 146 21.05 2.02 -10.74
CA ARG A 146 20.62 1.91 -12.13
C ARG A 146 19.50 0.89 -12.32
N ASP A 147 19.54 -0.21 -11.57
CA ASP A 147 18.50 -1.25 -11.62
C ASP A 147 17.18 -0.73 -11.07
N PHE A 148 17.22 0.07 -10.01
CA PHE A 148 16.03 0.77 -9.52
C PHE A 148 15.42 1.69 -10.60
N VAL A 149 16.24 2.49 -11.28
CA VAL A 149 15.77 3.37 -12.37
C VAL A 149 15.13 2.55 -13.48
N HIS A 150 15.74 1.42 -13.86
CA HIS A 150 15.20 0.53 -14.89
C HIS A 150 13.84 -0.06 -14.49
N SER A 151 13.74 -0.61 -13.26
CA SER A 151 12.49 -1.17 -12.74
C SER A 151 11.40 -0.10 -12.59
N TYR A 152 11.76 1.10 -12.13
CA TYR A 152 10.82 2.21 -12.01
C TYR A 152 10.28 2.64 -13.38
N THR A 153 11.19 2.82 -14.35
CA THR A 153 10.80 3.24 -15.71
C THR A 153 9.94 2.19 -16.41
N GLY A 154 10.30 0.92 -16.29
CA GLY A 154 9.57 -0.17 -16.95
C GLY A 154 8.24 -0.51 -16.31
N LEU A 155 8.19 -0.59 -14.96
CA LEU A 155 7.02 -1.08 -14.25
C LEU A 155 6.11 0.04 -13.69
N VAL A 156 6.68 1.21 -13.36
CA VAL A 156 5.89 2.29 -12.78
C VAL A 156 5.47 3.31 -13.83
N LEU A 157 6.40 3.76 -14.69
CA LEU A 157 6.07 4.72 -15.73
C LEU A 157 5.46 4.06 -16.98
N GLY A 158 5.89 2.84 -17.32
CA GLY A 158 5.35 2.07 -18.44
C GLY A 158 3.88 1.74 -18.25
N ASP A 159 3.52 1.24 -17.07
CA ASP A 159 2.13 0.88 -16.73
C ASP A 159 1.20 2.12 -16.72
N LEU A 160 1.67 3.26 -16.22
CA LEU A 160 0.91 4.52 -16.28
C LEU A 160 0.61 4.95 -17.72
N THR A 161 1.56 4.74 -18.65
CA THR A 161 1.37 5.07 -20.06
C THR A 161 0.35 4.14 -20.71
N ASP A 162 0.37 2.87 -20.38
CA ASP A 162 -0.57 1.87 -20.91
C ASP A 162 -1.97 2.03 -20.30
N SER A 163 -2.08 2.32 -19.01
CA SER A 163 -3.35 2.64 -18.34
C SER A 163 -4.01 3.88 -18.93
N MET A 164 -3.23 4.94 -19.23
CA MET A 164 -3.76 6.13 -19.91
C MET A 164 -4.23 5.83 -21.33
N ARG A 165 -3.55 4.96 -22.07
CA ARG A 165 -3.97 4.53 -23.42
C ARG A 165 -5.28 3.74 -23.34
N GLN A 166 -5.42 2.82 -22.39
CA GLN A 166 -6.65 2.05 -22.18
C GLN A 166 -7.82 2.95 -21.78
N TYR A 167 -7.61 3.86 -20.84
CA TYR A 167 -8.65 4.83 -20.43
C TYR A 167 -9.17 5.69 -21.59
N ASN A 168 -8.28 6.13 -22.47
CA ASN A 168 -8.64 6.91 -23.65
C ASN A 168 -9.27 6.06 -24.78
N ALA A 169 -9.09 4.73 -24.74
CA ALA A 169 -9.68 3.79 -25.71
C ALA A 169 -11.03 3.22 -25.27
N GLU A 170 -11.38 3.30 -23.99
CA GLU A 170 -12.69 2.89 -23.49
C GLU A 170 -13.77 3.92 -23.89
N PRO A 171 -14.89 3.49 -24.51
CA PRO A 171 -16.01 4.37 -24.73
C PRO A 171 -16.58 4.83 -23.39
N ALA A 172 -16.98 6.10 -23.31
CA ALA A 172 -17.56 6.67 -22.09
C ALA A 172 -18.66 5.76 -21.51
N PRO A 173 -18.67 5.50 -20.20
CA PRO A 173 -19.70 4.65 -19.60
C PRO A 173 -21.08 5.17 -19.92
N ALA A 174 -21.97 4.28 -20.33
CA ALA A 174 -23.35 4.62 -20.63
C ALA A 174 -23.99 5.37 -19.43
N PRO A 175 -24.75 6.43 -19.66
CA PRO A 175 -25.38 7.18 -18.57
C PRO A 175 -26.24 6.22 -17.73
N HIS A 176 -26.06 6.29 -16.42
CA HIS A 176 -26.86 5.51 -15.48
C HIS A 176 -28.35 5.73 -15.76
N PRO A 177 -29.17 4.66 -15.87
CA PRO A 177 -30.62 4.81 -16.01
C PRO A 177 -31.11 5.64 -14.80
N ALA A 178 -31.93 6.62 -15.10
CA ALA A 178 -32.57 7.46 -14.09
C ALA A 178 -33.28 6.59 -13.04
N PRO A 179 -33.20 6.93 -11.76
CA PRO A 179 -33.87 6.17 -10.72
C PRO A 179 -35.38 6.11 -11.01
N THR A 180 -35.91 4.91 -11.14
CA THR A 180 -37.36 4.66 -11.30
C THR A 180 -38.10 5.31 -10.14
N PRO A 181 -39.17 6.10 -10.39
CA PRO A 181 -39.97 6.68 -9.33
C PRO A 181 -40.52 5.57 -8.43
N ARG A 182 -40.21 5.66 -7.16
CA ARG A 182 -40.67 4.73 -6.12
C ARG A 182 -42.21 4.85 -6.05
N ALA A 183 -42.93 3.79 -6.42
CA ALA A 183 -44.38 3.72 -6.28
C ALA A 183 -44.76 4.06 -4.82
N SER A 184 -45.55 5.10 -4.65
CA SER A 184 -46.09 5.48 -3.35
C SER A 184 -46.94 4.35 -2.80
N ARG A 185 -46.49 3.69 -1.76
CA ARG A 185 -47.34 2.76 -0.98
C ARG A 185 -48.46 3.58 -0.33
N SER A 186 -49.67 3.43 -0.83
CA SER A 186 -50.85 3.88 -0.14
C SER A 186 -50.99 3.17 1.20
N ALA A 187 -51.10 3.94 2.26
CA ALA A 187 -51.31 3.43 3.60
C ALA A 187 -52.73 2.79 3.69
N PRO A 188 -52.89 1.66 4.41
CA PRO A 188 -54.21 1.09 4.67
C PRO A 188 -54.99 1.96 5.66
N ALA A 189 -56.22 2.26 5.34
CA ALA A 189 -57.16 2.99 6.19
C ALA A 189 -57.42 2.23 7.51
N ALA A 190 -57.18 2.89 8.63
CA ALA A 190 -57.52 2.37 9.94
C ALA A 190 -59.04 2.39 10.13
N GLN A 191 -59.67 1.21 10.26
CA GLN A 191 -61.05 1.07 10.70
C GLN A 191 -61.08 1.26 12.22
N LEU A 192 -61.70 2.35 12.65
CA LEU A 192 -62.10 2.55 14.06
C LEU A 192 -63.34 1.70 14.35
N SER A 193 -63.18 0.65 15.14
CA SER A 193 -64.32 -0.08 15.76
C SER A 193 -64.69 0.62 17.05
N VAL A 194 -65.86 1.23 17.04
CA VAL A 194 -66.54 1.73 18.28
C VAL A 194 -67.13 0.53 18.98
N GLN A 195 -66.65 0.15 20.17
CA GLN A 195 -67.31 -0.74 21.08
C GLN A 195 -68.06 0.10 22.12
N THR A 196 -69.41 0.05 22.05
CA THR A 196 -70.35 0.58 23.03
C THR A 196 -70.39 -0.34 24.23
N ALA A 197 -70.30 0.25 25.42
CA ALA A 197 -70.46 -0.41 26.71
C ALA A 197 -71.90 -0.78 27.01
N ARG A 198 -72.05 -1.93 27.66
CA ARG A 198 -73.09 -2.22 28.68
C ARG A 198 -72.46 -3.09 29.75
#